data_7740bc7789f4f55cc23ffcb4903c73f7
#
_entry.id   7740bc7789f4f55cc23ffcb4903c73f7
#
_cell.length_a   1.000
_cell.length_b   1.000
_cell.length_c   1.000
_cell.angle_alpha   90.00
_cell.angle_beta   90.00
_cell.angle_gamma   90.00
#
_symmetry.space_group_name_H-M   'P 1'
#
loop_
_entity.id
_entity.type
_entity.pdbx_description
1 polymer ?
#
loop_
_entity_poly.entity_id
_entity_poly.type
_entity_poly.pdbx_seq_one_letter_code
_entity_poly.pdbx_strand_id
1 'polypeptide(L)'
;MKTECHYLARCAAALPKVIGGISDKPLLTRQDLRPDDSRNGGLIIIGSHVKKTTQQFQQLLNAHLPLQPLEFRVSTYFEEGGLEGETRRVLARAEELIRSGTTVLIYTSRELLAPEGFSEED
;
A
#
# COMPACT_ATOMS: atom_id res chain seq x y z
N MET A 1 -14.95 -44.49 11.42
CA MET A 1 -15.49 -43.13 11.32
C MET A 1 -14.31 -42.17 11.17
N LYS A 2 -14.15 -41.49 10.02
CA LYS A 2 -13.19 -40.41 9.90
C LYS A 2 -13.80 -39.19 10.59
N THR A 3 -13.20 -38.72 11.65
CA THR A 3 -13.60 -37.48 12.32
C THR A 3 -13.12 -36.35 11.45
N GLU A 4 -14.03 -35.61 10.81
CA GLU A 4 -13.68 -34.37 10.12
C GLU A 4 -13.35 -33.33 11.20
N CYS A 5 -12.09 -32.94 11.28
CA CYS A 5 -11.64 -31.90 12.18
C CYS A 5 -11.51 -30.59 11.40
N HIS A 6 -12.19 -29.56 11.88
CA HIS A 6 -12.03 -28.19 11.36
C HIS A 6 -11.08 -27.42 12.28
N TYR A 7 -10.10 -26.77 11.69
CA TYR A 7 -9.08 -26.00 12.42
C TYR A 7 -9.21 -24.52 12.08
N LEU A 8 -9.22 -23.69 13.12
CA LEU A 8 -9.04 -22.25 13.01
C LEU A 8 -7.64 -21.91 13.51
N ALA A 9 -6.78 -21.35 12.66
CA ALA A 9 -5.41 -21.01 13.01
C ALA A 9 -5.21 -19.49 13.01
N ARG A 10 -4.76 -18.94 14.16
CA ARG A 10 -4.21 -17.59 14.25
C ARG A 10 -2.69 -17.69 14.21
N CYS A 11 -2.07 -17.23 13.12
CA CYS A 11 -0.65 -17.46 12.90
C CYS A 11 0.01 -16.27 12.14
N ALA A 12 1.34 -16.27 12.14
CA ALA A 12 2.15 -15.39 11.30
C ALA A 12 2.45 -16.05 9.93
N ALA A 13 3.15 -15.35 9.05
CA ALA A 13 3.39 -15.75 7.66
C ALA A 13 4.06 -17.14 7.47
N ALA A 14 4.82 -17.62 8.45
CA ALA A 14 5.53 -18.90 8.34
C ALA A 14 4.58 -20.11 8.24
N LEU A 15 3.46 -20.13 8.99
CA LEU A 15 2.55 -21.28 8.98
C LEU A 15 1.84 -21.46 7.63
N PRO A 16 1.24 -20.42 6.99
CA PRO A 16 0.68 -20.55 5.65
C PRO A 16 1.69 -21.06 4.62
N LYS A 17 2.95 -20.61 4.70
CA LYS A 17 4.04 -21.09 3.85
C LYS A 17 4.24 -22.59 3.98
N VAL A 18 4.34 -23.10 5.21
CA VAL A 18 4.57 -24.54 5.46
C VAL A 18 3.36 -25.36 5.02
N ILE A 19 2.13 -24.96 5.37
CA ILE A 19 0.90 -25.66 4.97
C ILE A 19 0.73 -25.64 3.44
N GLY A 20 1.08 -24.55 2.78
CA GLY A 20 1.01 -24.39 1.33
C GLY A 20 2.15 -25.10 0.56
N GLY A 21 3.09 -25.74 1.26
CA GLY A 21 4.24 -26.41 0.62
C GLY A 21 5.15 -25.45 -0.16
N ILE A 22 5.18 -24.16 0.23
CA ILE A 22 5.96 -23.14 -0.47
C ILE A 22 7.43 -23.26 -0.07
N SER A 23 8.28 -23.61 -1.02
CA SER A 23 9.72 -23.72 -0.84
C SER A 23 10.38 -22.34 -0.59
N ASP A 24 11.51 -22.35 0.11
CA ASP A 24 12.35 -21.15 0.23
C ASP A 24 12.92 -20.77 -1.13
N LYS A 25 12.95 -19.45 -1.36
CA LYS A 25 13.65 -18.86 -2.51
C LYS A 25 14.82 -18.03 -1.98
N PRO A 26 15.88 -17.85 -2.76
CA PRO A 26 16.95 -16.89 -2.44
C PRO A 26 16.37 -15.51 -2.22
N LEU A 27 17.07 -14.67 -1.45
CA LEU A 27 16.71 -13.27 -1.31
C LEU A 27 16.80 -12.58 -2.67
N LEU A 28 15.83 -11.70 -2.93
CA LEU A 28 15.83 -10.92 -4.16
C LEU A 28 17.06 -10.01 -4.23
N THR A 29 17.71 -10.02 -5.37
CA THR A 29 18.81 -9.12 -5.69
C THR A 29 18.29 -7.84 -6.35
N ARG A 30 19.16 -6.84 -6.51
CA ARG A 30 18.82 -5.62 -7.26
C ARG A 30 18.37 -5.93 -8.69
N GLN A 31 18.98 -6.92 -9.34
CA GLN A 31 18.61 -7.34 -10.70
C GLN A 31 17.23 -7.97 -10.76
N ASP A 32 16.85 -8.75 -9.73
CA ASP A 32 15.52 -9.34 -9.65
C ASP A 32 14.43 -8.28 -9.47
N LEU A 33 14.74 -7.20 -8.72
CA LEU A 33 13.83 -6.10 -8.45
C LEU A 33 13.74 -5.10 -9.61
N ARG A 34 14.74 -5.06 -10.45
CA ARG A 34 14.82 -4.14 -11.60
C ARG A 34 15.42 -4.86 -12.80
N PRO A 35 14.65 -5.77 -13.44
CA PRO A 35 15.16 -6.66 -14.47
C PRO A 35 15.45 -6.00 -15.81
N ASP A 36 14.95 -4.79 -16.02
CA ASP A 36 15.12 -4.04 -17.27
C ASP A 36 15.72 -2.63 -17.03
N ASP A 37 16.24 -2.04 -18.07
CA ASP A 37 16.75 -0.66 -18.08
C ASP A 37 15.62 0.37 -18.32
N SER A 38 14.40 0.07 -17.85
CA SER A 38 13.27 0.98 -17.96
C SER A 38 13.62 2.34 -17.36
N ARG A 39 13.33 3.40 -18.12
CA ARG A 39 13.47 4.79 -17.68
C ARG A 39 12.24 5.28 -16.92
N ASN A 40 11.21 4.46 -16.79
CA ASN A 40 10.02 4.80 -16.05
C ASN A 40 10.34 5.00 -14.57
N GLY A 41 9.58 5.86 -13.91
CA GLY A 41 9.62 6.04 -12.48
C GLY A 41 9.07 4.83 -11.72
N GLY A 42 9.33 4.78 -10.42
CA GLY A 42 8.79 3.77 -9.51
C GLY A 42 7.44 4.18 -8.94
N LEU A 43 6.77 3.22 -8.28
CA LEU A 43 5.53 3.44 -7.54
C LEU A 43 5.67 2.94 -6.11
N ILE A 44 5.35 3.80 -5.14
CA ILE A 44 5.26 3.49 -3.71
C ILE A 44 3.83 3.79 -3.27
N ILE A 45 3.19 2.86 -2.54
CA ILE A 45 1.83 3.04 -2.03
C ILE A 45 1.82 2.87 -0.51
N ILE A 46 1.25 3.85 0.21
CA ILE A 46 1.11 3.86 1.66
C ILE A 46 -0.35 4.09 2.04
N GLY A 47 -1.07 3.02 2.41
CA GLY A 47 -2.47 3.08 2.83
C GLY A 47 -2.69 2.95 4.34
N SER A 48 -1.74 2.36 5.07
CA SER A 48 -1.90 2.05 6.50
C SER A 48 -1.82 3.30 7.39
N HIS A 49 -2.75 3.42 8.35
CA HIS A 49 -2.83 4.50 9.34
C HIS A 49 -2.12 4.19 10.66
N VAL A 50 -1.53 3.00 10.83
CA VAL A 50 -0.82 2.68 12.07
C VAL A 50 0.36 3.63 12.31
N LYS A 51 0.59 3.97 13.58
CA LYS A 51 1.61 4.94 14.01
C LYS A 51 3.00 4.67 13.41
N LYS A 52 3.40 3.40 13.32
CA LYS A 52 4.69 3.01 12.74
C LYS A 52 4.78 3.37 11.25
N THR A 53 3.73 3.11 10.47
CA THR A 53 3.68 3.46 9.05
C THR A 53 3.70 4.98 8.85
N THR A 54 3.00 5.73 9.70
CA THR A 54 3.03 7.20 9.66
C THR A 54 4.43 7.73 9.93
N GLN A 55 5.15 7.17 10.91
CA GLN A 55 6.55 7.54 11.18
C GLN A 55 7.46 7.22 10.00
N GLN A 56 7.32 6.04 9.38
CA GLN A 56 8.09 5.66 8.19
C GLN A 56 7.81 6.60 7.01
N PHE A 57 6.55 6.97 6.81
CA PHE A 57 6.14 7.93 5.79
C PHE A 57 6.80 9.30 5.99
N GLN A 58 6.79 9.83 7.21
CA GLN A 58 7.46 11.09 7.53
C GLN A 58 8.98 11.03 7.29
N GLN A 59 9.61 9.93 7.68
CA GLN A 59 11.06 9.73 7.41
C GLN A 59 11.35 9.68 5.91
N LEU A 60 10.48 9.03 5.13
CA LEU A 60 10.62 8.98 3.67
C LEU A 60 10.52 10.38 3.03
N LEU A 61 9.58 11.21 3.48
CA LEU A 61 9.46 12.59 3.01
C LEU A 61 10.68 13.43 3.38
N ASN A 62 11.19 13.28 4.61
CA ASN A 62 12.36 14.01 5.11
C ASN A 62 13.69 13.57 4.47
N ALA A 63 13.71 12.41 3.81
CA ALA A 63 14.92 11.90 3.16
C ALA A 63 15.28 12.64 1.86
N HIS A 64 14.46 13.60 1.42
CA HIS A 64 14.67 14.41 0.20
C HIS A 64 15.00 13.58 -1.05
N LEU A 65 14.39 12.39 -1.14
CA LEU A 65 14.54 11.54 -2.32
C LEU A 65 13.80 12.12 -3.53
N PRO A 66 14.25 11.84 -4.76
CA PRO A 66 13.60 12.33 -5.98
C PRO A 66 12.29 11.57 -6.24
N LEU A 67 11.29 11.81 -5.41
CA LEU A 67 9.95 11.24 -5.52
C LEU A 67 8.88 12.33 -5.42
N GLN A 68 7.75 12.09 -6.05
CA GLN A 68 6.59 12.99 -6.05
C GLN A 68 5.50 12.42 -5.16
N PRO A 69 5.21 13.05 -4.00
CA PRO A 69 4.07 12.68 -3.17
C PRO A 69 2.75 13.02 -3.88
N LEU A 70 1.80 12.11 -3.82
CA LEU A 70 0.47 12.23 -4.38
C LEU A 70 -0.56 11.71 -3.38
N GLU A 71 -1.32 12.63 -2.79
CA GLU A 71 -2.34 12.26 -1.84
C GLU A 71 -3.57 11.66 -2.54
N PHE A 72 -4.08 10.57 -1.97
CA PHE A 72 -5.40 10.03 -2.21
C PHE A 72 -6.33 10.51 -1.09
N ARG A 73 -7.24 11.43 -1.41
CA ARG A 73 -8.13 12.08 -0.45
C ARG A 73 -9.26 11.13 -0.04
N VAL A 74 -9.15 10.55 1.15
CA VAL A 74 -10.14 9.58 1.66
C VAL A 74 -11.50 10.24 1.93
N SER A 75 -11.53 11.54 2.25
CA SER A 75 -12.77 12.30 2.46
C SER A 75 -13.75 12.24 1.30
N THR A 76 -13.24 12.09 0.08
CA THR A 76 -14.09 11.97 -1.12
C THR A 76 -14.96 10.70 -1.13
N TYR A 77 -14.69 9.73 -0.26
CA TYR A 77 -15.53 8.53 -0.10
C TYR A 77 -16.97 8.88 0.28
N PHE A 78 -17.18 9.95 1.02
CA PHE A 78 -18.50 10.40 1.47
C PHE A 78 -19.23 11.29 0.44
N GLU A 79 -18.61 11.59 -0.69
CA GLU A 79 -19.17 12.39 -1.77
C GLU A 79 -19.74 11.45 -2.85
N GLU A 80 -20.86 11.83 -3.47
CA GLU A 80 -21.45 11.06 -4.57
C GLU A 80 -20.46 11.00 -5.76
N GLY A 81 -20.07 9.78 -6.15
CA GLY A 81 -19.06 9.57 -7.21
C GLY A 81 -17.64 10.02 -6.85
N GLY A 82 -17.41 10.50 -5.61
CA GLY A 82 -16.13 11.07 -5.19
C GLY A 82 -14.99 10.07 -5.20
N LEU A 83 -15.22 8.84 -4.73
CA LEU A 83 -14.20 7.78 -4.75
C LEU A 83 -13.71 7.47 -6.17
N GLU A 84 -14.63 7.38 -7.13
CA GLU A 84 -14.28 7.10 -8.53
C GLU A 84 -13.54 8.28 -9.17
N GLY A 85 -14.00 9.50 -8.90
CA GLY A 85 -13.36 10.74 -9.34
C GLY A 85 -11.93 10.87 -8.80
N GLU A 86 -11.73 10.61 -7.52
CA GLU A 86 -10.43 10.67 -6.87
C GLU A 86 -9.48 9.58 -7.39
N THR A 87 -9.98 8.36 -7.56
CA THR A 87 -9.22 7.26 -8.16
C THR A 87 -8.74 7.64 -9.56
N ARG A 88 -9.63 8.15 -10.40
CA ARG A 88 -9.28 8.59 -11.76
C ARG A 88 -8.24 9.71 -11.75
N ARG A 89 -8.39 10.69 -10.87
CA ARG A 89 -7.42 11.79 -10.72
C ARG A 89 -6.03 11.28 -10.34
N VAL A 90 -5.95 10.41 -9.32
CA VAL A 90 -4.68 9.87 -8.83
C VAL A 90 -4.02 8.99 -9.87
N LEU A 91 -4.78 8.11 -10.54
CA LEU A 91 -4.24 7.23 -11.58
C LEU A 91 -3.68 8.02 -12.76
N ALA A 92 -4.43 8.99 -13.28
CA ALA A 92 -3.99 9.81 -14.41
C ALA A 92 -2.69 10.55 -14.08
N ARG A 93 -2.61 11.15 -12.89
CA ARG A 93 -1.41 11.89 -12.47
C ARG A 93 -0.22 10.98 -12.21
N ALA A 94 -0.45 9.82 -11.58
CA ALA A 94 0.60 8.84 -11.34
C ALA A 94 1.17 8.30 -12.66
N GLU A 95 0.32 7.98 -13.62
CA GLU A 95 0.72 7.47 -14.92
C GLU A 95 1.60 8.48 -15.69
N GLU A 96 1.21 9.75 -15.72
CA GLU A 96 1.98 10.83 -16.31
C GLU A 96 3.39 10.93 -15.71
N LEU A 97 3.47 10.96 -14.37
CA LEU A 97 4.72 11.08 -13.64
C LEU A 97 5.63 9.86 -13.83
N ILE A 98 5.07 8.65 -13.72
CA ILE A 98 5.84 7.41 -13.93
C ILE A 98 6.41 7.33 -15.33
N ARG A 99 5.62 7.68 -16.35
CA ARG A 99 6.09 7.71 -17.74
C ARG A 99 7.19 8.77 -17.99
N SER A 100 7.17 9.85 -17.23
CA SER A 100 8.24 10.86 -17.27
C SER A 100 9.53 10.46 -16.52
N GLY A 101 9.56 9.28 -15.91
CA GLY A 101 10.69 8.78 -15.12
C GLY A 101 10.68 9.20 -13.66
N THR A 102 9.58 9.82 -13.18
CA THR A 102 9.46 10.27 -11.80
C THR A 102 8.87 9.17 -10.91
N THR A 103 9.52 8.87 -9.79
CA THR A 103 8.96 7.95 -8.79
C THR A 103 7.82 8.64 -8.03
N VAL A 104 6.65 7.97 -7.96
CA VAL A 104 5.46 8.49 -7.31
C VAL A 104 5.24 7.79 -5.98
N LEU A 105 4.94 8.57 -4.95
CA LEU A 105 4.52 8.09 -3.64
C LEU A 105 3.04 8.40 -3.44
N ILE A 106 2.16 7.42 -3.67
CA ILE A 106 0.73 7.56 -3.38
C ILE A 106 0.50 7.23 -1.90
N TYR A 107 -0.19 8.11 -1.20
CA TYR A 107 -0.56 7.89 0.19
C TYR A 107 -1.99 8.35 0.46
N THR A 108 -2.69 7.66 1.36
CA THR A 108 -4.02 8.07 1.83
C THR A 108 -3.91 9.27 2.76
N SER A 109 -4.91 10.14 2.77
CA SER A 109 -5.04 11.21 3.78
C SER A 109 -4.74 10.65 5.17
N ARG A 110 -3.98 11.39 5.97
CA ARG A 110 -3.52 10.93 7.31
C ARG A 110 -4.51 11.30 8.42
N GLU A 111 -5.63 11.88 8.07
CA GLU A 111 -6.74 12.13 8.98
C GLU A 111 -7.61 10.88 9.07
N LEU A 112 -7.92 10.46 10.29
CA LEU A 112 -8.88 9.40 10.54
C LEU A 112 -10.28 9.96 10.30
N LEU A 113 -10.99 9.44 9.33
CA LEU A 113 -12.37 9.78 9.06
C LEU A 113 -13.26 8.69 9.66
N ALA A 114 -14.01 9.04 10.70
CA ALA A 114 -15.05 8.19 11.24
C ALA A 114 -16.43 8.73 10.81
N PRO A 115 -17.38 7.87 10.44
CA PRO A 115 -18.77 8.30 10.27
C PRO A 115 -19.29 8.92 11.57
N GLU A 116 -20.19 9.92 11.47
CA GLU A 116 -20.85 10.49 12.65
C GLU A 116 -21.53 9.37 13.46
N GLY A 117 -21.15 9.24 14.74
CA GLY A 117 -21.69 8.22 15.64
C GLY A 117 -20.80 7.01 15.92
N PHE A 118 -19.63 6.90 15.28
CA PHE A 118 -18.61 5.92 15.67
C PHE A 118 -17.70 6.50 16.75
N SER A 119 -17.65 5.84 17.92
CA SER A 119 -16.65 6.11 18.95
C SER A 119 -15.48 5.12 18.80
N GLU A 120 -14.27 5.51 19.20
CA GLU A 120 -13.08 4.62 19.17
C GLU A 120 -13.20 3.41 20.14
N GLU A 121 -14.31 3.24 20.84
CA GLU A 121 -14.55 2.20 21.83
C GLU A 121 -15.37 0.99 21.29
N ASP A 122 -15.80 1.02 20.04
CA ASP A 122 -16.48 -0.08 19.35
C ASP A 122 -15.50 -0.80 18.38
#